data_a999296d6b3679ccd4e980c76734ed2d
#
_entry.id   a999296d6b3679ccd4e980c76734ed2d
#
_cell.length_a   1.000
_cell.length_b   1.000
_cell.length_c   1.000
_cell.angle_alpha   90.00
_cell.angle_beta   90.00
_cell.angle_gamma   90.00
#
_symmetry.space_group_name_H-M   'P 1'
#
loop_
_entity.id
_entity.type
_entity.pdbx_description
1 polymer ?
#
loop_
_entity_poly.entity_id
_entity_poly.type
_entity_poly.pdbx_seq_one_letter_code
_entity_poly.pdbx_strand_id
1 'polypeptide(L)'
;YVDCGVSGGVWGREVGYGLMCGGSKEDVERAMPIFDGLRPEGPREEGFVHAGPVGAGHYSKMVHNGIEYGLMQAYAEGYELLLAKDLVEDVPGVVKAWSRGTVVRSWLLDLLVRALDEDPGLAELDAYVDDSGEGRWTVEEAIDLRVPMPAISAALFARFSSRQDASPAMKAVAALRQQFGGHAVRHGGAESATLSRPS
;
A
#
# COMPACT_ATOMS: atom_id res chain seq x y z
N TYR A 1 -24.96 6.22 -18.38
CA TYR A 1 -23.64 5.68 -18.04
C TYR A 1 -23.37 5.78 -16.54
N VAL A 2 -22.86 4.70 -15.97
CA VAL A 2 -22.47 4.63 -14.54
C VAL A 2 -21.04 4.08 -14.49
N ASP A 3 -20.17 4.71 -13.69
CA ASP A 3 -18.87 4.18 -13.33
C ASP A 3 -18.93 3.61 -11.92
N CYS A 4 -18.16 2.56 -11.66
CA CYS A 4 -18.09 1.94 -10.36
C CYS A 4 -16.66 1.53 -10.01
N GLY A 5 -16.09 2.18 -9.01
CA GLY A 5 -14.88 1.74 -8.35
C GLY A 5 -15.20 0.62 -7.37
N VAL A 6 -14.39 -0.43 -7.39
CA VAL A 6 -14.64 -1.67 -6.64
C VAL A 6 -13.44 -1.99 -5.74
N SER A 7 -13.69 -2.33 -4.49
CA SER A 7 -12.68 -2.84 -3.55
C SER A 7 -13.15 -4.16 -2.94
N GLY A 8 -12.23 -5.11 -2.72
CA GLY A 8 -12.52 -6.44 -2.18
C GLY A 8 -11.60 -7.53 -2.73
N GLY A 9 -10.83 -7.22 -3.77
CA GLY A 9 -9.87 -8.14 -4.38
C GLY A 9 -10.52 -9.47 -4.78
N VAL A 10 -9.77 -10.56 -4.63
CA VAL A 10 -10.26 -11.91 -4.96
C VAL A 10 -11.35 -12.41 -4.00
N TRP A 11 -11.40 -11.88 -2.80
CA TRP A 11 -12.36 -12.26 -1.74
C TRP A 11 -13.75 -11.65 -1.93
N GLY A 12 -13.84 -10.55 -2.66
CA GLY A 12 -15.12 -9.87 -2.89
C GLY A 12 -16.17 -10.75 -3.55
N ARG A 13 -15.75 -11.80 -4.27
CA ARG A 13 -16.67 -12.79 -4.85
C ARG A 13 -17.45 -13.57 -3.77
N GLU A 14 -16.85 -13.77 -2.61
CA GLU A 14 -17.42 -14.55 -1.51
C GLU A 14 -18.10 -13.67 -0.46
N VAL A 15 -17.46 -12.53 -0.14
CA VAL A 15 -17.90 -11.66 0.97
C VAL A 15 -18.51 -10.33 0.53
N GLY A 16 -18.58 -10.11 -0.79
CA GLY A 16 -19.06 -8.85 -1.37
C GLY A 16 -17.96 -7.81 -1.58
N TYR A 17 -18.26 -6.81 -2.40
CA TYR A 17 -17.36 -5.74 -2.77
C TYR A 17 -17.81 -4.41 -2.20
N GLY A 18 -16.88 -3.60 -1.69
CA GLY A 18 -17.13 -2.19 -1.45
C GLY A 18 -17.25 -1.44 -2.77
N LEU A 19 -18.39 -0.77 -2.99
CA LEU A 19 -18.78 -0.16 -4.27
C LEU A 19 -18.87 1.36 -4.16
N MET A 20 -18.12 2.08 -4.98
CA MET A 20 -18.18 3.54 -5.10
C MET A 20 -18.66 3.88 -6.50
N CYS A 21 -19.88 4.38 -6.64
CA CYS A 21 -20.53 4.59 -7.94
C CYS A 21 -20.66 6.07 -8.28
N GLY A 22 -20.42 6.40 -9.54
CA GLY A 22 -20.66 7.70 -10.15
C GLY A 22 -21.67 7.59 -11.30
N GLY A 23 -22.52 8.61 -11.44
CA GLY A 23 -23.55 8.67 -12.47
C GLY A 23 -24.72 9.55 -12.09
N SER A 24 -25.71 9.68 -12.98
CA SER A 24 -26.97 10.32 -12.59
C SER A 24 -27.68 9.49 -11.52
N LYS A 25 -28.43 10.15 -10.64
CA LYS A 25 -29.21 9.44 -9.62
C LYS A 25 -30.14 8.40 -10.23
N GLU A 26 -30.77 8.72 -11.35
CA GLU A 26 -31.68 7.83 -12.05
C GLU A 26 -30.96 6.57 -12.59
N ASP A 27 -29.79 6.74 -13.21
CA ASP A 27 -29.03 5.61 -13.75
C ASP A 27 -28.48 4.71 -12.67
N VAL A 28 -27.98 5.28 -11.57
CA VAL A 28 -27.51 4.55 -10.40
C VAL A 28 -28.65 3.75 -9.77
N GLU A 29 -29.82 4.37 -9.55
CA GLU A 29 -31.03 3.68 -9.05
C GLU A 29 -31.47 2.51 -9.94
N ARG A 30 -31.41 2.67 -11.27
CA ARG A 30 -31.70 1.58 -12.22
C ARG A 30 -30.71 0.42 -12.11
N ALA A 31 -29.44 0.70 -11.77
CA ALA A 31 -28.39 -0.29 -11.59
C ALA A 31 -28.39 -0.93 -10.20
N MET A 32 -29.17 -0.40 -9.23
CA MET A 32 -29.17 -0.89 -7.85
C MET A 32 -29.36 -2.40 -7.68
N PRO A 33 -30.19 -3.11 -8.44
CA PRO A 33 -30.30 -4.56 -8.30
C PRO A 33 -28.97 -5.31 -8.57
N ILE A 34 -28.09 -4.75 -9.42
CA ILE A 34 -26.75 -5.28 -9.68
C ILE A 34 -25.85 -5.00 -8.49
N PHE A 35 -25.86 -3.76 -7.97
CA PHE A 35 -25.03 -3.37 -6.84
C PHE A 35 -25.42 -4.10 -5.55
N ASP A 36 -26.71 -4.30 -5.31
CA ASP A 36 -27.20 -5.08 -4.16
C ASP A 36 -26.76 -6.55 -4.22
N GLY A 37 -26.56 -7.11 -5.42
CA GLY A 37 -26.02 -8.45 -5.60
C GLY A 37 -24.49 -8.55 -5.47
N LEU A 38 -23.79 -7.43 -5.51
CA LEU A 38 -22.31 -7.39 -5.47
C LEU A 38 -21.75 -6.90 -4.14
N ARG A 39 -22.47 -6.06 -3.40
CA ARG A 39 -22.02 -5.51 -2.13
C ARG A 39 -22.06 -6.55 -1.00
N PRO A 40 -21.33 -6.33 0.12
CA PRO A 40 -21.44 -7.19 1.30
C PRO A 40 -22.85 -7.22 1.86
N GLU A 41 -23.16 -8.28 2.60
CA GLU A 41 -24.37 -8.34 3.42
C GLU A 41 -24.33 -7.26 4.51
N GLY A 42 -25.52 -6.74 4.88
CA GLY A 42 -25.63 -5.71 5.90
C GLY A 42 -26.22 -4.40 5.37
N PRO A 43 -26.10 -3.30 6.13
CA PRO A 43 -26.59 -1.98 5.72
C PRO A 43 -25.95 -1.54 4.39
N ARG A 44 -26.78 -1.02 3.49
CA ARG A 44 -26.31 -0.64 2.14
C ARG A 44 -25.19 0.40 2.22
N GLU A 45 -25.33 1.39 3.06
CA GLU A 45 -24.39 2.50 3.26
C GLU A 45 -23.02 2.07 3.78
N GLU A 46 -22.87 0.86 4.28
CA GLU A 46 -21.60 0.30 4.73
C GLU A 46 -20.82 -0.40 3.61
N GLY A 47 -21.45 -0.70 2.49
CA GLY A 47 -20.81 -1.39 1.36
C GLY A 47 -21.05 -0.74 0.01
N PHE A 48 -21.87 0.33 -0.06
CA PHE A 48 -22.20 1.03 -1.29
C PHE A 48 -22.34 2.54 -1.04
N VAL A 49 -21.82 3.32 -1.99
CA VAL A 49 -22.02 4.77 -2.02
C VAL A 49 -22.24 5.26 -3.46
N HIS A 50 -23.24 6.14 -3.64
CA HIS A 50 -23.34 7.00 -4.81
C HIS A 50 -22.47 8.24 -4.55
N ALA A 51 -21.25 8.23 -5.08
CA ALA A 51 -20.21 9.21 -4.77
C ALA A 51 -20.39 10.56 -5.47
N GLY A 52 -21.19 10.60 -6.55
CA GLY A 52 -21.41 11.84 -7.32
C GLY A 52 -21.71 11.59 -8.80
N PRO A 53 -21.44 12.57 -9.67
CA PRO A 53 -21.63 12.42 -11.12
C PRO A 53 -20.69 11.37 -11.71
N VAL A 54 -20.83 11.14 -13.01
CA VAL A 54 -19.93 10.23 -13.78
C VAL A 54 -18.46 10.58 -13.51
N GLY A 55 -17.67 9.56 -13.20
CA GLY A 55 -16.26 9.67 -12.81
C GLY A 55 -16.02 9.66 -11.30
N ALA A 56 -17.02 10.03 -10.47
CA ALA A 56 -16.85 10.11 -9.02
C ALA A 56 -16.56 8.75 -8.37
N GLY A 57 -17.08 7.67 -8.93
CA GLY A 57 -16.81 6.31 -8.46
C GLY A 57 -15.35 5.90 -8.65
N HIS A 58 -14.83 6.04 -9.86
CA HIS A 58 -13.42 5.75 -10.16
C HIS A 58 -12.47 6.69 -9.43
N TYR A 59 -12.80 7.96 -9.32
CA TYR A 59 -12.00 8.92 -8.54
C TYR A 59 -11.91 8.52 -7.07
N SER A 60 -13.03 8.18 -6.46
CA SER A 60 -13.05 7.70 -5.07
C SER A 60 -12.23 6.43 -4.89
N LYS A 61 -12.28 5.50 -5.85
CA LYS A 61 -11.48 4.27 -5.82
C LYS A 61 -9.98 4.54 -6.01
N MET A 62 -9.61 5.48 -6.85
CA MET A 62 -8.22 5.92 -7.02
C MET A 62 -7.64 6.43 -5.69
N VAL A 63 -8.35 7.31 -4.99
CA VAL A 63 -7.95 7.82 -3.68
C VAL A 63 -7.88 6.71 -2.63
N HIS A 64 -8.86 5.79 -2.63
CA HIS A 64 -8.84 4.59 -1.78
C HIS A 64 -7.53 3.79 -1.98
N ASN A 65 -7.10 3.58 -3.21
CA ASN A 65 -5.87 2.86 -3.49
C ASN A 65 -4.62 3.63 -3.04
N GLY A 66 -4.62 4.95 -3.14
CA GLY A 66 -3.56 5.77 -2.54
C GLY A 66 -3.43 5.55 -1.03
N ILE A 67 -4.57 5.54 -0.31
CA ILE A 67 -4.61 5.24 1.13
C ILE A 67 -4.08 3.82 1.41
N GLU A 68 -4.47 2.84 0.59
CA GLU A 68 -4.00 1.46 0.69
C GLU A 68 -2.47 1.36 0.57
N TYR A 69 -1.85 2.12 -0.36
CA TYR A 69 -0.38 2.20 -0.48
C TYR A 69 0.26 2.71 0.82
N GLY A 70 -0.27 3.78 1.39
CA GLY A 70 0.24 4.35 2.64
C GLY A 70 0.12 3.38 3.82
N LEU A 71 -1.01 2.70 3.95
CA LEU A 71 -1.24 1.70 5.00
C LEU A 71 -0.28 0.50 4.87
N MET A 72 -0.15 -0.05 3.66
CA MET A 72 0.79 -1.16 3.42
C MET A 72 2.23 -0.76 3.75
N GLN A 73 2.65 0.44 3.34
CA GLN A 73 4.00 0.92 3.63
C GLN A 73 4.23 1.10 5.14
N ALA A 74 3.26 1.64 5.87
CA ALA A 74 3.37 1.82 7.32
C ALA A 74 3.49 0.48 8.06
N TYR A 75 2.72 -0.54 7.65
CA TYR A 75 2.87 -1.88 8.21
C TYR A 75 4.22 -2.50 7.87
N ALA A 76 4.70 -2.34 6.64
CA ALA A 76 5.98 -2.89 6.20
C ALA A 76 7.17 -2.28 6.97
N GLU A 77 7.19 -0.96 7.14
CA GLU A 77 8.21 -0.26 7.93
C GLU A 77 8.19 -0.68 9.40
N GLY A 78 6.99 -0.81 9.98
CA GLY A 78 6.83 -1.31 11.35
C GLY A 78 7.32 -2.75 11.50
N TYR A 79 6.99 -3.63 10.56
CA TYR A 79 7.45 -5.00 10.52
C TYR A 79 8.98 -5.09 10.41
N GLU A 80 9.60 -4.34 9.49
CA GLU A 80 11.05 -4.28 9.33
C GLU A 80 11.76 -3.80 10.60
N LEU A 81 11.21 -2.76 11.24
CA LEU A 81 11.77 -2.24 12.49
C LEU A 81 11.69 -3.26 13.63
N LEU A 82 10.62 -4.03 13.73
CA LEU A 82 10.49 -5.11 14.71
C LEU A 82 11.55 -6.20 14.46
N LEU A 83 11.76 -6.61 13.21
CA LEU A 83 12.79 -7.58 12.84
C LEU A 83 14.21 -7.09 13.13
N ALA A 84 14.46 -5.80 12.97
CA ALA A 84 15.78 -5.20 13.20
C ALA A 84 16.17 -5.13 14.70
N LYS A 85 15.22 -5.38 15.61
CA LYS A 85 15.44 -5.26 17.06
C LYS A 85 15.45 -6.62 17.73
N ASP A 86 16.59 -7.04 18.28
CA ASP A 86 16.76 -8.31 18.99
C ASP A 86 15.88 -8.48 20.25
N LEU A 87 15.19 -7.41 20.68
CA LEU A 87 14.29 -7.43 21.81
C LEU A 87 12.97 -8.19 21.54
N VAL A 88 12.57 -8.25 20.27
CA VAL A 88 11.31 -8.88 19.86
C VAL A 88 11.63 -10.24 19.25
N GLU A 89 11.29 -11.30 19.97
CA GLU A 89 11.60 -12.69 19.57
C GLU A 89 10.57 -13.27 18.61
N ASP A 90 9.30 -12.87 18.75
CA ASP A 90 8.17 -13.38 17.95
C ASP A 90 7.47 -12.23 17.21
N VAL A 91 8.06 -11.77 16.12
CA VAL A 91 7.49 -10.69 15.28
C VAL A 91 6.18 -11.10 14.62
N PRO A 92 6.01 -12.31 14.03
CA PRO A 92 4.72 -12.76 13.52
C PRO A 92 3.62 -12.78 14.59
N GLY A 93 3.94 -13.23 15.80
CA GLY A 93 3.01 -13.22 16.93
C GLY A 93 2.58 -11.83 17.35
N VAL A 94 3.50 -10.84 17.33
CA VAL A 94 3.19 -9.42 17.59
C VAL A 94 2.21 -8.89 16.56
N VAL A 95 2.49 -9.07 15.27
CA VAL A 95 1.62 -8.62 14.17
C VAL A 95 0.24 -9.27 14.28
N LYS A 96 0.19 -10.57 14.59
CA LYS A 96 -1.06 -11.33 14.81
C LYS A 96 -1.85 -10.78 16.00
N ALA A 97 -1.20 -10.45 17.10
CA ALA A 97 -1.87 -9.86 18.27
C ALA A 97 -2.49 -8.48 17.93
N TRP A 98 -1.88 -7.72 17.02
CA TRP A 98 -2.41 -6.42 16.62
C TRP A 98 -3.71 -6.52 15.81
N SER A 99 -4.03 -7.64 15.19
CA SER A 99 -5.27 -7.83 14.42
C SER A 99 -6.53 -7.83 15.31
N ARG A 100 -6.39 -7.88 16.64
CA ARG A 100 -7.50 -7.83 17.60
C ARG A 100 -7.27 -6.79 18.69
N GLY A 101 -8.27 -5.96 18.93
CA GLY A 101 -8.30 -5.03 20.07
C GLY A 101 -7.36 -3.82 19.95
N THR A 102 -6.62 -3.67 18.87
CA THR A 102 -5.72 -2.53 18.67
C THR A 102 -6.26 -1.52 17.67
N VAL A 103 -5.75 -0.29 17.73
CA VAL A 103 -6.15 0.81 16.84
C VAL A 103 -5.68 0.59 15.40
N VAL A 104 -4.59 -0.17 15.19
CA VAL A 104 -4.03 -0.45 13.87
C VAL A 104 -4.66 -1.67 13.18
N ARG A 105 -5.69 -2.27 13.76
CA ARG A 105 -6.38 -3.39 13.10
C ARG A 105 -6.98 -2.97 11.76
N SER A 106 -6.85 -3.81 10.76
CA SER A 106 -7.48 -3.62 9.44
C SER A 106 -7.50 -4.94 8.68
N TRP A 107 -8.28 -5.02 7.62
CA TRP A 107 -8.22 -6.19 6.75
C TRP A 107 -6.84 -6.36 6.09
N LEU A 108 -6.13 -5.27 5.77
CA LEU A 108 -4.75 -5.36 5.28
C LEU A 108 -3.80 -6.01 6.30
N LEU A 109 -3.99 -5.71 7.59
CA LEU A 109 -3.23 -6.36 8.65
C LEU A 109 -3.56 -7.84 8.77
N ASP A 110 -4.84 -8.23 8.65
CA ASP A 110 -5.25 -9.63 8.65
C ASP A 110 -4.62 -10.40 7.46
N LEU A 111 -4.49 -9.77 6.30
CA LEU A 111 -3.80 -10.34 5.14
C LEU A 111 -2.29 -10.49 5.36
N LEU A 112 -1.64 -9.52 6.03
CA LEU A 112 -0.24 -9.65 6.43
C LEU A 112 -0.05 -10.80 7.42
N VAL A 113 -0.93 -10.93 8.42
CA VAL A 113 -0.92 -12.06 9.37
C VAL A 113 -1.00 -13.39 8.62
N ARG A 114 -1.89 -13.49 7.64
CA ARG A 114 -2.01 -14.70 6.82
C ARG A 114 -0.73 -15.01 6.05
N ALA A 115 -0.11 -14.02 5.43
CA ALA A 115 1.16 -14.20 4.73
C ALA A 115 2.26 -14.68 5.68
N LEU A 116 2.33 -14.14 6.90
CA LEU A 116 3.29 -14.55 7.92
C LEU A 116 2.98 -15.92 8.53
N ASP A 117 1.72 -16.35 8.56
CA ASP A 117 1.35 -17.73 8.96
C ASP A 117 1.80 -18.76 7.89
N GLU A 118 1.84 -18.37 6.61
CA GLU A 118 2.31 -19.21 5.48
C GLU A 118 3.85 -19.21 5.35
N ASP A 119 4.50 -18.04 5.47
CA ASP A 119 5.96 -17.84 5.44
C ASP A 119 6.38 -16.82 6.51
N PRO A 120 6.77 -17.24 7.72
CA PRO A 120 7.04 -16.34 8.84
C PRO A 120 8.15 -15.30 8.61
N GLY A 121 9.04 -15.56 7.66
CA GLY A 121 10.14 -14.66 7.31
C GLY A 121 9.96 -13.94 5.98
N LEU A 122 8.88 -14.22 5.25
CA LEU A 122 8.67 -13.79 3.86
C LEU A 122 9.88 -14.09 2.96
N ALA A 123 10.56 -15.20 3.24
CA ALA A 123 11.86 -15.54 2.64
C ALA A 123 11.74 -15.98 1.16
N GLU A 124 10.56 -16.40 0.75
CA GLU A 124 10.27 -16.81 -0.64
C GLU A 124 9.95 -15.63 -1.57
N LEU A 125 9.83 -14.41 -1.02
CA LEU A 125 9.46 -13.22 -1.77
C LEU A 125 10.68 -12.37 -2.13
N ASP A 126 10.72 -11.90 -3.37
CA ASP A 126 11.64 -10.84 -3.77
C ASP A 126 11.15 -9.47 -3.26
N ALA A 127 12.10 -8.61 -2.86
CA ALA A 127 11.80 -7.24 -2.41
C ALA A 127 11.52 -6.29 -3.60
N TYR A 128 10.70 -6.73 -4.55
CA TYR A 128 10.31 -6.01 -5.75
C TYR A 128 8.80 -5.76 -5.75
N VAL A 129 8.37 -4.50 -5.81
CA VAL A 129 6.95 -4.14 -5.75
C VAL A 129 6.55 -3.28 -6.93
N ASP A 130 5.65 -3.81 -7.76
CA ASP A 130 5.00 -3.04 -8.82
C ASP A 130 3.94 -2.09 -8.27
N ASP A 131 3.60 -1.10 -9.06
CA ASP A 131 2.41 -0.28 -8.86
C ASP A 131 1.44 -0.42 -10.03
N SER A 132 0.15 -0.37 -9.74
CA SER A 132 -0.94 -0.52 -10.72
C SER A 132 -1.36 0.81 -11.38
N GLY A 133 -0.73 1.91 -11.00
CA GLY A 133 -0.99 3.26 -11.53
C GLY A 133 -1.83 4.14 -10.60
N GLU A 134 -2.76 3.58 -9.82
CA GLU A 134 -3.69 4.37 -8.99
C GLU A 134 -2.96 5.21 -7.93
N GLY A 135 -1.87 4.70 -7.37
CA GLY A 135 -1.02 5.47 -6.43
C GLY A 135 -0.39 6.69 -7.10
N ARG A 136 0.06 6.55 -8.37
CA ARG A 136 0.60 7.67 -9.15
C ARG A 136 -0.48 8.68 -9.46
N TRP A 137 -1.62 8.27 -10.00
CA TRP A 137 -2.73 9.17 -10.31
C TRP A 137 -3.22 9.93 -9.09
N THR A 138 -3.24 9.27 -7.90
CA THR A 138 -3.60 9.95 -6.65
C THR A 138 -2.60 11.06 -6.29
N VAL A 139 -1.30 10.82 -6.48
CA VAL A 139 -0.26 11.84 -6.22
C VAL A 139 -0.29 12.94 -7.27
N GLU A 140 -0.49 12.62 -8.55
CA GLU A 140 -0.63 13.58 -9.65
C GLU A 140 -1.81 14.52 -9.40
N GLU A 141 -2.96 13.98 -9.04
CA GLU A 141 -4.16 14.76 -8.71
C GLU A 141 -3.93 15.65 -7.49
N ALA A 142 -3.22 15.15 -6.47
CA ALA A 142 -2.87 15.96 -5.30
C ALA A 142 -1.97 17.15 -5.66
N ILE A 143 -1.06 16.99 -6.63
CA ILE A 143 -0.23 18.08 -7.13
C ILE A 143 -1.10 19.11 -7.86
N ASP A 144 -1.99 18.68 -8.74
CA ASP A 144 -2.87 19.56 -9.53
C ASP A 144 -3.81 20.36 -8.61
N LEU A 145 -4.34 19.71 -7.58
CA LEU A 145 -5.22 20.33 -6.57
C LEU A 145 -4.47 21.03 -5.44
N ARG A 146 -3.13 20.96 -5.40
CA ARG A 146 -2.28 21.51 -4.33
C ARG A 146 -2.62 20.95 -2.94
N VAL A 147 -2.97 19.66 -2.88
CA VAL A 147 -3.24 18.95 -1.62
C VAL A 147 -1.95 18.29 -1.12
N PRO A 148 -1.46 18.61 0.07
CA PRO A 148 -0.29 17.93 0.65
C PRO A 148 -0.56 16.44 0.87
N MET A 149 0.31 15.57 0.33
CA MET A 149 0.13 14.12 0.40
C MET A 149 1.45 13.37 0.71
N PRO A 150 2.14 13.70 1.81
CA PRO A 150 3.48 13.17 2.09
C PRO A 150 3.50 11.65 2.30
N ALA A 151 2.54 11.07 3.02
CA ALA A 151 2.52 9.64 3.35
C ALA A 151 2.34 8.77 2.09
N ILE A 152 1.36 9.09 1.26
CA ILE A 152 1.07 8.33 0.03
C ILE A 152 2.19 8.51 -1.00
N SER A 153 2.74 9.71 -1.13
CA SER A 153 3.90 9.96 -2.01
C SER A 153 5.11 9.15 -1.57
N ALA A 154 5.41 9.09 -0.27
CA ALA A 154 6.51 8.29 0.25
C ALA A 154 6.32 6.79 -0.05
N ALA A 155 5.11 6.26 0.14
CA ALA A 155 4.77 4.88 -0.17
C ALA A 155 4.93 4.56 -1.67
N LEU A 156 4.54 5.48 -2.56
CA LEU A 156 4.74 5.33 -3.99
C LEU A 156 6.24 5.30 -4.36
N PHE A 157 7.03 6.22 -3.81
CA PHE A 157 8.48 6.27 -4.07
C PHE A 157 9.22 5.08 -3.47
N ALA A 158 8.77 4.51 -2.34
CA ALA A 158 9.31 3.26 -1.82
C ALA A 158 9.18 2.11 -2.83
N ARG A 159 8.02 1.99 -3.52
CA ARG A 159 7.85 1.02 -4.62
C ARG A 159 8.79 1.29 -5.79
N PHE A 160 9.02 2.55 -6.16
CA PHE A 160 10.01 2.87 -7.20
C PHE A 160 11.42 2.48 -6.78
N SER A 161 11.76 2.69 -5.51
CA SER A 161 13.06 2.32 -4.96
C SER A 161 13.27 0.81 -4.92
N SER A 162 12.23 0.03 -4.62
CA SER A 162 12.30 -1.44 -4.59
C SER A 162 12.68 -2.08 -5.93
N ARG A 163 12.56 -1.33 -7.03
CA ARG A 163 12.87 -1.77 -8.40
C ARG A 163 14.27 -1.37 -8.88
N GLN A 164 15.09 -0.77 -7.99
CA GLN A 164 16.42 -0.26 -8.33
C GLN A 164 17.52 -1.04 -7.63
N ASP A 165 18.20 -1.93 -8.34
CA ASP A 165 19.36 -2.68 -7.81
C ASP A 165 20.55 -1.77 -7.47
N ALA A 166 20.72 -0.66 -8.19
CA ALA A 166 21.84 0.25 -8.00
C ALA A 166 21.46 1.69 -8.38
N SER A 167 20.92 2.43 -7.41
CA SER A 167 20.44 3.81 -7.62
C SER A 167 21.55 4.76 -8.09
N PRO A 168 21.45 5.38 -9.29
CA PRO A 168 22.38 6.41 -9.73
C PRO A 168 22.41 7.62 -8.80
N ALA A 169 21.28 7.97 -8.19
CA ALA A 169 21.19 9.07 -7.23
C ALA A 169 22.05 8.78 -5.99
N MET A 170 22.00 7.57 -5.44
CA MET A 170 22.80 7.19 -4.28
C MET A 170 24.29 7.12 -4.64
N LYS A 171 24.64 6.70 -5.85
CA LYS A 171 26.03 6.77 -6.35
C LYS A 171 26.53 8.22 -6.43
N ALA A 172 25.71 9.15 -6.91
CA ALA A 172 26.06 10.56 -6.97
C ALA A 172 26.25 11.16 -5.56
N VAL A 173 25.36 10.83 -4.61
CA VAL A 173 25.52 11.24 -3.21
C VAL A 173 26.83 10.69 -2.60
N ALA A 174 27.15 9.43 -2.82
CA ALA A 174 28.41 8.83 -2.37
C ALA A 174 29.63 9.54 -2.97
N ALA A 175 29.63 9.82 -4.27
CA ALA A 175 30.67 10.55 -4.95
C ALA A 175 30.84 11.98 -4.40
N LEU A 176 29.75 12.70 -4.18
CA LEU A 176 29.78 14.04 -3.59
C LEU A 176 30.38 14.01 -2.18
N ARG A 177 29.98 13.06 -1.34
CA ARG A 177 30.54 12.90 0.02
C ARG A 177 32.05 12.61 -0.01
N GLN A 178 32.50 11.81 -0.97
CA GLN A 178 33.92 11.56 -1.16
C GLN A 178 34.67 12.84 -1.56
N GLN A 179 34.14 13.61 -2.50
CA GLN A 179 34.82 14.77 -3.07
C GLN A 179 34.92 15.94 -2.06
N PHE A 180 33.86 16.22 -1.31
CA PHE A 180 33.90 17.37 -0.40
C PHE A 180 34.43 17.03 1.01
N GLY A 181 34.29 15.79 1.46
CA GLY A 181 34.61 15.38 2.85
C GLY A 181 35.65 14.27 2.96
N GLY A 182 36.15 13.73 1.84
CA GLY A 182 37.08 12.58 1.87
C GLY A 182 36.49 11.30 2.45
N HIS A 183 35.14 11.21 2.53
CA HIS A 183 34.47 10.02 3.09
C HIS A 183 34.77 8.78 2.23
N ALA A 184 35.05 7.66 2.88
CA ALA A 184 35.24 6.40 2.19
C ALA A 184 33.96 5.98 1.42
N VAL A 185 34.13 5.53 0.18
CA VAL A 185 33.07 4.95 -0.66
C VAL A 185 33.33 3.48 -0.89
N ARG A 186 32.26 2.70 -1.04
CA ARG A 186 32.35 1.30 -1.48
C ARG A 186 32.40 1.28 -3.00
N HIS A 187 33.38 0.56 -3.58
CA HIS A 187 33.46 0.33 -5.03
C HIS A 187 32.75 -0.97 -5.38
N GLY A 188 31.89 -0.94 -6.39
CA GLY A 188 31.15 -2.13 -6.86
C GLY A 188 32.13 -3.16 -7.44
N GLY A 189 32.07 -4.40 -6.95
CA GLY A 189 32.92 -5.51 -7.37
C GLY A 189 33.14 -6.61 -6.33
N ALA A 190 32.60 -6.48 -5.12
CA ALA A 190 32.66 -7.52 -4.08
C ALA A 190 31.27 -7.85 -3.58
N GLU A 191 31.06 -9.15 -3.41
CA GLU A 191 29.86 -9.85 -2.95
C GLU A 191 28.99 -9.11 -1.92
N SER A 192 27.66 -9.39 -1.97
CA SER A 192 26.66 -8.90 -1.03
C SER A 192 27.19 -8.94 0.41
N ALA A 193 27.46 -7.78 0.97
CA ALA A 193 27.76 -7.69 2.40
C ALA A 193 26.46 -7.92 3.16
N THR A 194 26.35 -9.08 3.81
CA THR A 194 25.49 -9.27 4.99
C THR A 194 25.56 -8.02 5.85
N LEU A 195 24.38 -7.51 6.23
CA LEU A 195 24.23 -6.43 7.20
C LEU A 195 25.03 -6.82 8.48
N SER A 196 26.25 -6.34 8.59
CA SER A 196 26.99 -6.42 9.85
C SER A 196 26.40 -5.38 10.79
N ARG A 197 25.82 -5.85 11.88
CA ARG A 197 25.27 -5.07 12.99
C ARG A 197 26.32 -4.11 13.55
N PRO A 198 26.00 -2.87 13.84
CA PRO A 198 26.87 -2.04 14.67
C PRO A 198 26.85 -2.57 16.10
N SER A 199 28.03 -2.75 16.66
CA SER A 199 28.28 -3.09 18.07
C SER A 199 27.81 -1.99 19.01
#